data_4b70bcc2f9abe6bcce99b7feada146d5
#
_entry.id   4b70bcc2f9abe6bcce99b7feada146d5
#
_cell.length_a   1.000
_cell.length_b   1.000
_cell.length_c   1.000
_cell.angle_alpha   90.00
_cell.angle_beta   90.00
_cell.angle_gamma   90.00
#
_symmetry.space_group_name_H-M   'P 1'
#
loop_
_entity.id
_entity.type
_entity.pdbx_description
1 polymer ?
#
loop_
_entity_poly.entity_id
_entity_poly.type
_entity_poly.pdbx_seq_one_letter_code
_entity_poly.pdbx_strand_id
1 'polypeptide(L)'
;IFLVWHMSLIEDNLINKVLGKKERIWISQDYFKKYPSLKNETGYGFNITQLKEFPLMDINWLMHYFDQVRNTTNNMLKSLNNEDLSNDFLFGSNKVIKVKGFWVLGRLIVEESQHLGQIAYIRGMIKGLNK
;
A
#
# COMPACT_ATOMS: atom_id res chain seq x y z
N ILE A 1 1.94 4.87 12.46
CA ILE A 1 2.16 3.43 12.15
C ILE A 1 1.10 2.94 11.17
N PHE A 2 -0.20 2.96 11.51
CA PHE A 2 -1.28 2.44 10.67
C PHE A 2 -1.22 2.98 9.23
N LEU A 3 -1.15 4.30 9.02
CA LEU A 3 -1.15 4.90 7.68
C LEU A 3 0.06 4.44 6.85
N VAL A 4 1.25 4.34 7.43
CA VAL A 4 2.45 3.86 6.72
C VAL A 4 2.29 2.40 6.32
N TRP A 5 1.79 1.55 7.22
CA TRP A 5 1.49 0.15 6.90
C TRP A 5 0.45 0.03 5.78
N HIS A 6 -0.65 0.78 5.88
CA HIS A 6 -1.73 0.79 4.89
C HIS A 6 -1.21 1.21 3.51
N MET A 7 -0.49 2.34 3.41
CA MET A 7 0.11 2.82 2.17
C MET A 7 1.02 1.77 1.54
N SER A 8 1.95 1.20 2.34
CA SER A 8 2.87 0.15 1.87
C SER A 8 2.11 -1.06 1.32
N LEU A 9 1.02 -1.46 1.98
CA LEU A 9 0.22 -2.61 1.58
C LEU A 9 -0.63 -2.35 0.33
N ILE A 10 -1.16 -1.15 0.17
CA ILE A 10 -1.88 -0.75 -1.04
C ILE A 10 -0.90 -0.66 -2.23
N GLU A 11 0.28 -0.08 -2.05
CA GLU A 11 1.31 -0.07 -3.08
C GLU A 11 1.71 -1.50 -3.49
N ASP A 12 1.99 -2.37 -2.52
CA ASP A 12 2.30 -3.79 -2.75
C ASP A 12 1.18 -4.50 -3.52
N ASN A 13 -0.07 -4.24 -3.15
CA ASN A 13 -1.22 -4.82 -3.85
C ASN A 13 -1.34 -4.31 -5.30
N LEU A 14 -1.23 -3.01 -5.52
CA LEU A 14 -1.37 -2.42 -6.86
C LEU A 14 -0.22 -2.83 -7.77
N ILE A 15 1.01 -2.82 -7.27
CA ILE A 15 2.21 -3.08 -8.06
C ILE A 15 2.44 -4.59 -8.23
N ASN A 16 2.54 -5.34 -7.14
CA ASN A 16 2.89 -6.76 -7.26
C ASN A 16 1.70 -7.61 -7.68
N LYS A 17 0.54 -7.47 -7.01
CA LYS A 17 -0.60 -8.34 -7.28
C LYS A 17 -1.35 -7.94 -8.53
N VAL A 18 -1.66 -6.66 -8.73
CA VAL A 18 -2.46 -6.22 -9.87
C VAL A 18 -1.62 -6.11 -11.14
N LEU A 19 -0.63 -5.23 -11.18
CA LEU A 19 0.21 -5.04 -12.38
C LEU A 19 1.15 -6.23 -12.62
N GLY A 20 1.83 -6.67 -11.57
CA GLY A 20 2.83 -7.74 -11.65
C GLY A 20 2.24 -9.16 -11.76
N LYS A 21 0.95 -9.33 -11.45
CA LYS A 21 0.28 -10.65 -11.38
C LYS A 21 1.04 -11.65 -10.50
N LYS A 22 1.65 -11.17 -9.42
CA LYS A 22 2.46 -11.93 -8.46
C LYS A 22 1.84 -11.85 -7.07
N GLU A 23 2.31 -12.68 -6.15
CA GLU A 23 1.92 -12.55 -4.75
C GLU A 23 2.56 -11.30 -4.13
N ARG A 24 1.82 -10.62 -3.24
CA ARG A 24 2.32 -9.46 -2.49
C ARG A 24 3.58 -9.82 -1.70
N ILE A 25 4.50 -8.89 -1.56
CA ILE A 25 5.71 -9.02 -0.71
C ILE A 25 5.31 -9.34 0.73
N TRP A 26 4.22 -8.73 1.22
CA TRP A 26 3.63 -9.01 2.53
C TRP A 26 3.45 -10.50 2.80
N ILE A 27 3.05 -11.26 1.79
CA ILE A 27 2.83 -12.71 1.87
C ILE A 27 4.07 -13.49 1.45
N SER A 28 4.64 -13.20 0.28
CA SER A 28 5.72 -13.98 -0.33
C SER A 28 7.04 -13.94 0.43
N GLN A 29 7.26 -12.87 1.23
CA GLN A 29 8.43 -12.72 2.10
C GLN A 29 8.08 -12.85 3.59
N ASP A 30 6.92 -13.43 3.90
CA ASP A 30 6.52 -13.77 5.26
C ASP A 30 6.39 -12.59 6.26
N TYR A 31 6.25 -11.36 5.77
CA TYR A 31 6.06 -10.19 6.65
C TYR A 31 4.86 -10.35 7.57
N PHE A 32 3.76 -10.93 7.08
CA PHE A 32 2.56 -11.18 7.87
C PHE A 32 2.78 -12.06 9.12
N LYS A 33 3.83 -12.89 9.14
CA LYS A 33 4.07 -13.80 10.28
C LYS A 33 4.28 -13.07 11.59
N LYS A 34 4.81 -11.85 11.56
CA LYS A 34 4.96 -11.01 12.75
C LYS A 34 3.63 -10.46 13.27
N TYR A 35 2.63 -10.30 12.36
CA TYR A 35 1.30 -9.79 12.67
C TYR A 35 0.23 -10.63 11.96
N PRO A 36 -0.01 -11.89 12.41
CA PRO A 36 -0.83 -12.87 11.66
C PRO A 36 -2.28 -12.42 11.44
N SER A 37 -2.85 -11.64 12.36
CA SER A 37 -4.21 -11.08 12.23
C SER A 37 -4.36 -10.16 11.01
N LEU A 38 -3.26 -9.59 10.53
CA LEU A 38 -3.24 -8.68 9.39
C LEU A 38 -2.92 -9.37 8.05
N LYS A 39 -2.79 -10.71 8.03
CA LYS A 39 -2.37 -11.44 6.83
C LYS A 39 -3.18 -11.08 5.60
N ASN A 40 -4.49 -11.04 5.72
CA ASN A 40 -5.42 -10.79 4.60
C ASN A 40 -5.98 -9.37 4.58
N GLU A 41 -5.62 -8.55 5.56
CA GLU A 41 -6.11 -7.20 5.70
C GLU A 41 -5.34 -6.22 4.81
N THR A 42 -5.98 -5.10 4.52
CA THR A 42 -5.35 -3.95 3.85
C THR A 42 -5.53 -2.66 4.64
N GLY A 43 -6.38 -2.68 5.67
CA GLY A 43 -6.78 -1.49 6.42
C GLY A 43 -7.89 -0.68 5.74
N TYR A 44 -8.31 -1.06 4.52
CA TYR A 44 -9.41 -0.39 3.84
C TYR A 44 -10.72 -0.62 4.59
N GLY A 45 -11.39 0.50 4.93
CA GLY A 45 -12.69 0.44 5.63
C GLY A 45 -12.62 0.06 7.10
N PHE A 46 -11.45 0.07 7.73
CA PHE A 46 -11.32 -0.18 9.17
C PHE A 46 -12.16 0.82 9.97
N ASN A 47 -12.96 0.30 10.89
CA ASN A 47 -13.69 1.09 11.85
C ASN A 47 -12.81 1.50 13.05
N ILE A 48 -13.36 2.33 13.94
CA ILE A 48 -12.62 2.86 15.10
C ILE A 48 -12.13 1.76 16.05
N THR A 49 -12.87 0.66 16.20
CA THR A 49 -12.46 -0.47 17.04
C THR A 49 -11.25 -1.16 16.45
N GLN A 50 -11.26 -1.48 15.15
CA GLN A 50 -10.14 -2.08 14.45
C GLN A 50 -8.89 -1.19 14.47
N LEU A 51 -9.08 0.14 14.39
CA LEU A 51 -7.95 1.09 14.52
C LEU A 51 -7.38 1.13 15.94
N LYS A 52 -8.21 1.01 16.98
CA LYS A 52 -7.74 0.94 18.38
C LYS A 52 -7.00 -0.37 18.69
N GLU A 53 -7.42 -1.45 18.07
CA GLU A 53 -6.83 -2.78 18.21
C GLU A 53 -5.64 -3.01 17.26
N PHE A 54 -5.34 -2.05 16.38
CA PHE A 54 -4.23 -2.16 15.44
C PHE A 54 -2.91 -2.28 16.19
N PRO A 55 -2.06 -3.28 15.87
CA PRO A 55 -0.85 -3.54 16.62
C PRO A 55 0.15 -2.40 16.52
N LEU A 56 0.84 -2.12 17.62
CA LEU A 56 1.96 -1.21 17.62
C LEU A 56 3.16 -1.89 16.94
N MET A 57 3.39 -1.55 15.68
CA MET A 57 4.47 -2.12 14.90
C MET A 57 5.81 -1.44 15.19
N ASP A 58 6.89 -2.20 15.16
CA ASP A 58 8.24 -1.67 15.13
C ASP A 58 8.45 -0.85 13.85
N ILE A 59 8.86 0.41 14.01
CA ILE A 59 8.97 1.34 12.88
C ILE A 59 10.08 0.94 11.90
N ASN A 60 11.21 0.42 12.38
CA ASN A 60 12.31 0.03 11.51
C ASN A 60 11.93 -1.18 10.67
N TRP A 61 11.22 -2.13 11.27
CA TRP A 61 10.69 -3.28 10.56
C TRP A 61 9.65 -2.86 9.50
N LEU A 62 8.75 -1.94 9.83
CA LEU A 62 7.75 -1.42 8.91
C LEU A 62 8.39 -0.66 7.75
N MET A 63 9.40 0.17 8.03
CA MET A 63 10.15 0.88 6.99
C MET A 63 10.94 -0.08 6.10
N HIS A 64 11.48 -1.18 6.64
CA HIS A 64 12.10 -2.21 5.80
C HIS A 64 11.10 -2.83 4.81
N TYR A 65 9.87 -3.14 5.26
CA TYR A 65 8.80 -3.59 4.36
C TYR A 65 8.47 -2.54 3.30
N PHE A 66 8.27 -1.28 3.69
CA PHE A 66 8.04 -0.16 2.78
C PHE A 66 9.13 -0.06 1.71
N ASP A 67 10.40 -0.13 2.11
CA ASP A 67 11.53 -0.03 1.18
C ASP A 67 11.56 -1.20 0.18
N GLN A 68 11.24 -2.42 0.62
CA GLN A 68 11.13 -3.58 -0.28
C GLN A 68 10.04 -3.38 -1.34
N VAL A 69 8.87 -2.90 -0.92
CA VAL A 69 7.77 -2.58 -1.84
C VAL A 69 8.19 -1.49 -2.81
N ARG A 70 8.76 -0.39 -2.31
CA ARG A 70 9.21 0.76 -3.12
C ARG A 70 10.28 0.37 -4.14
N ASN A 71 11.22 -0.48 -3.77
CA ASN A 71 12.23 -1.00 -4.69
C ASN A 71 11.59 -1.81 -5.83
N THR A 72 10.59 -2.63 -5.52
CA THR A 72 9.85 -3.39 -6.55
C THR A 72 9.07 -2.45 -7.46
N THR A 73 8.41 -1.44 -6.90
CA THR A 73 7.71 -0.39 -7.66
C THR A 73 8.65 0.30 -8.63
N ASN A 74 9.80 0.77 -8.14
CA ASN A 74 10.79 1.46 -8.97
C ASN A 74 11.30 0.58 -10.12
N ASN A 75 11.53 -0.71 -9.86
CA ASN A 75 11.98 -1.65 -10.89
C ASN A 75 10.88 -1.90 -11.92
N MET A 76 9.63 -2.06 -11.48
CA MET A 76 8.50 -2.22 -12.39
C MET A 76 8.32 -0.99 -13.28
N LEU A 77 8.33 0.21 -12.72
CA LEU A 77 8.16 1.46 -13.48
C LEU A 77 9.24 1.63 -14.57
N LYS A 78 10.47 1.15 -14.34
CA LYS A 78 11.53 1.17 -15.36
C LYS A 78 11.28 0.21 -16.52
N SER A 79 10.49 -0.84 -16.30
CA SER A 79 10.22 -1.87 -17.31
C SER A 79 8.89 -1.70 -18.05
N LEU A 80 7.97 -0.89 -17.52
CA LEU A 80 6.65 -0.66 -18.13
C LEU A 80 6.78 0.16 -19.42
N ASN A 81 6.00 -0.23 -20.41
CA ASN A 81 5.83 0.48 -21.66
C ASN A 81 4.36 0.92 -21.85
N ASN A 82 4.07 1.65 -22.93
CA ASN A 82 2.71 2.16 -23.21
C ASN A 82 1.69 1.06 -23.45
N GLU A 83 2.10 -0.08 -24.02
CA GLU A 83 1.24 -1.24 -24.24
C GLU A 83 0.83 -1.86 -22.90
N ASP A 84 1.80 -2.06 -22.00
CA ASP A 84 1.53 -2.55 -20.64
C ASP A 84 0.51 -1.68 -19.90
N LEU A 85 0.65 -0.35 -20.02
CA LEU A 85 -0.27 0.60 -19.40
C LEU A 85 -1.68 0.57 -20.00
N SER A 86 -1.81 0.15 -21.27
CA SER A 86 -3.09 0.04 -21.98
C SER A 86 -3.79 -1.30 -21.76
N ASN A 87 -3.09 -2.30 -21.21
CA ASN A 87 -3.65 -3.62 -20.92
C ASN A 87 -4.70 -3.56 -19.81
N ASP A 88 -5.55 -4.60 -19.79
CA ASP A 88 -6.58 -4.79 -18.78
C ASP A 88 -6.06 -5.62 -17.61
N PHE A 89 -6.38 -5.15 -16.40
CA PHE A 89 -6.07 -5.81 -15.13
C PHE A 89 -7.33 -6.00 -14.29
N LEU A 90 -7.34 -7.00 -13.44
CA LEU A 90 -8.42 -7.23 -12.49
C LEU A 90 -8.08 -6.57 -11.15
N PHE A 91 -8.98 -5.73 -10.64
CA PHE A 91 -8.83 -5.02 -9.38
C PHE A 91 -10.06 -5.23 -8.47
N GLY A 92 -9.80 -5.43 -7.19
CA GLY A 92 -10.83 -5.61 -6.16
C GLY A 92 -10.85 -7.03 -5.58
N SER A 93 -11.48 -7.19 -4.43
CA SER A 93 -11.68 -8.48 -3.76
C SER A 93 -13.14 -8.91 -3.77
N ASN A 94 -14.04 -8.09 -3.24
CA ASN A 94 -15.47 -8.41 -3.16
C ASN A 94 -16.20 -8.12 -4.47
N LYS A 95 -15.82 -7.05 -5.15
CA LYS A 95 -16.30 -6.71 -6.48
C LYS A 95 -15.09 -6.48 -7.38
N VAL A 96 -14.83 -7.48 -8.21
CA VAL A 96 -13.73 -7.42 -9.18
C VAL A 96 -14.17 -6.56 -10.37
N ILE A 97 -13.38 -5.56 -10.68
CA ILE A 97 -13.57 -4.70 -11.86
C ILE A 97 -12.36 -4.81 -12.78
N LYS A 98 -12.58 -4.55 -14.06
CA LYS A 98 -11.53 -4.47 -15.07
C LYS A 98 -11.05 -3.02 -15.17
N VAL A 99 -9.75 -2.81 -15.03
CA VAL A 99 -9.10 -1.50 -15.07
C VAL A 99 -7.89 -1.50 -15.99
N LYS A 100 -7.51 -0.34 -16.51
CA LYS A 100 -6.29 -0.18 -17.31
C LYS A 100 -5.05 -0.01 -16.42
N GLY A 101 -3.86 -0.37 -16.93
CA GLY A 101 -2.61 -0.21 -16.19
C GLY A 101 -2.35 1.24 -15.76
N PHE A 102 -2.62 2.24 -16.62
CA PHE A 102 -2.50 3.65 -16.25
C PHE A 102 -3.46 4.04 -15.10
N TRP A 103 -4.65 3.44 -15.02
CA TRP A 103 -5.56 3.65 -13.90
C TRP A 103 -4.95 3.15 -12.59
N VAL A 104 -4.29 1.97 -12.61
CA VAL A 104 -3.64 1.40 -11.42
C VAL A 104 -2.56 2.34 -10.89
N LEU A 105 -1.72 2.90 -11.78
CA LEU A 105 -0.71 3.89 -11.38
C LEU A 105 -1.33 5.20 -10.88
N GLY A 106 -2.38 5.69 -11.54
CA GLY A 106 -3.13 6.85 -11.08
C GLY A 106 -3.73 6.63 -9.68
N ARG A 107 -4.30 5.44 -9.43
CA ARG A 107 -4.83 5.06 -8.13
C ARG A 107 -3.75 5.04 -7.05
N LEU A 108 -2.55 4.54 -7.35
CA LEU A 108 -1.42 4.57 -6.43
C LEU A 108 -1.05 6.00 -6.03
N ILE A 109 -0.93 6.91 -6.99
CA ILE A 109 -0.62 8.33 -6.72
C ILE A 109 -1.68 8.97 -5.81
N VAL A 110 -2.97 8.67 -6.05
CA VAL A 110 -4.07 9.18 -5.22
C VAL A 110 -3.97 8.66 -3.79
N GLU A 111 -3.77 7.37 -3.59
CA GLU A 111 -3.61 6.75 -2.25
C GLU A 111 -2.44 7.37 -1.48
N GLU A 112 -1.26 7.42 -2.11
CA GLU A 112 -0.06 8.01 -1.51
C GLU A 112 -0.29 9.47 -1.11
N SER A 113 -0.86 10.28 -2.00
CA SER A 113 -1.10 11.71 -1.76
C SER A 113 -2.10 11.95 -0.62
N GLN A 114 -3.20 11.18 -0.57
CA GLN A 114 -4.21 11.30 0.48
C GLN A 114 -3.63 10.99 1.85
N HIS A 115 -2.92 9.87 1.97
CA HIS A 115 -2.39 9.42 3.26
C HIS A 115 -1.17 10.24 3.71
N LEU A 116 -0.34 10.71 2.78
CA LEU A 116 0.73 11.67 3.10
C LEU A 116 0.14 12.97 3.65
N GLY A 117 -0.94 13.47 3.06
CA GLY A 117 -1.68 14.63 3.59
C GLY A 117 -2.23 14.39 5.00
N GLN A 118 -2.79 13.21 5.28
CA GLN A 118 -3.26 12.83 6.61
C GLN A 118 -2.10 12.76 7.63
N ILE A 119 -0.96 12.18 7.26
CA ILE A 119 0.24 12.13 8.12
C ILE A 119 0.74 13.55 8.41
N ALA A 120 0.83 14.42 7.40
CA ALA A 120 1.24 15.80 7.55
C ALA A 120 0.30 16.57 8.47
N TYR A 121 -1.01 16.39 8.32
CA TYR A 121 -2.03 17.00 9.17
C TYR A 121 -1.90 16.57 10.63
N ILE A 122 -1.82 15.25 10.88
CA ILE A 122 -1.64 14.70 12.23
C ILE A 122 -0.34 15.23 12.86
N ARG A 123 0.76 15.25 12.09
CA ARG A 123 2.03 15.83 12.56
C ARG A 123 1.87 17.29 12.95
N GLY A 124 1.18 18.09 12.13
CA GLY A 124 0.91 19.50 12.41
C GLY A 124 0.09 19.71 13.69
N MET A 125 -0.90 18.83 13.94
CA MET A 125 -1.69 18.86 15.19
C MET A 125 -0.84 18.57 16.43
N ILE A 126 0.11 17.63 16.32
CA ILE A 126 0.94 17.22 17.47
C ILE A 126 2.10 18.19 17.71
N LYS A 127 2.77 18.63 16.67
CA LYS A 127 4.02 19.41 16.76
C LYS A 127 3.84 20.91 16.49
N GLY A 128 2.68 21.33 15.99
CA GLY A 128 2.44 22.66 15.48
C GLY A 128 2.96 22.86 14.05
N LEU A 129 2.46 23.91 13.40
CA LEU A 129 2.89 24.30 12.05
C LEU A 129 4.34 24.82 12.11
N ASN A 130 5.15 24.42 11.11
CA ASN A 130 6.52 24.92 10.95
C ASN A 130 7.51 24.58 12.08
N LYS A 131 7.32 23.45 12.79
CA LYS A 131 8.25 22.95 13.81
C LYS A 131 8.83 21.60 13.44
#